data_b1f53c9b92e3d49fc90bca64a1cd1c53
#
_entry.id   b1f53c9b92e3d49fc90bca64a1cd1c53
#
_cell.length_a   1.000
_cell.length_b   1.000
_cell.length_c   1.000
_cell.angle_alpha   90.00
_cell.angle_beta   90.00
_cell.angle_gamma   90.00
#
_symmetry.space_group_name_H-M   'P 1'
#
loop_
_entity.id
_entity.type
_entity.pdbx_description
1 polymer ?
#
loop_
_entity_poly.entity_id
_entity_poly.type
_entity_poly.pdbx_seq_one_letter_code
_entity_poly.pdbx_strand_id
1 'polypeptide(L)'
;MALRFDEYRESGDMDFLVSNLESYRLLRQSLTGDEGFSGLLRPDGERFRLAREIRADQYGIRTALLLDESLIKFEIVLEARIQIEAATGKDKVCGISTLTLLDMATSKLLANADRWSDDGVFSRDVIDLAMMSPTLPLLRKAVQKAQGAYGPAITRDLERAIERLQHRQDWLEHCMQV
;
A
#
# COMPACT_ATOMS: atom_id res chain seq x y z
N MET A 1 1.33 -5.27 4.05
CA MET A 1 1.07 -4.59 5.34
C MET A 1 0.65 -5.59 6.42
N ALA A 2 -0.53 -6.21 6.34
CA ALA A 2 -1.04 -7.15 7.35
C ALA A 2 -0.05 -8.27 7.71
N LEU A 3 0.58 -8.92 6.75
CA LEU A 3 1.61 -9.95 6.94
C LEU A 3 2.81 -9.53 7.83
N ARG A 4 3.08 -8.23 7.95
CA ARG A 4 4.19 -7.71 8.78
C ARG A 4 3.76 -7.47 10.24
N PHE A 5 2.46 -7.42 10.50
CA PHE A 5 1.87 -7.04 11.79
C PHE A 5 0.80 -8.04 12.21
N ASP A 6 1.22 -9.30 12.38
CA ASP A 6 0.44 -10.42 12.93
C ASP A 6 -0.87 -10.74 12.18
N GLU A 7 -0.94 -10.43 10.88
CA GLU A 7 -2.07 -10.77 9.98
C GLU A 7 -3.44 -10.41 10.57
N TYR A 8 -3.55 -9.24 11.20
CA TYR A 8 -4.76 -8.78 11.89
C TYR A 8 -5.99 -8.62 10.97
N ARG A 9 -5.82 -8.74 9.65
CA ARG A 9 -6.89 -8.78 8.65
C ARG A 9 -6.43 -9.53 7.41
N GLU A 10 -7.36 -10.01 6.63
CA GLU A 10 -7.08 -10.57 5.32
C GLU A 10 -6.57 -9.49 4.34
N SER A 11 -5.70 -9.91 3.44
CA SER A 11 -5.19 -9.08 2.35
C SER A 11 -5.18 -9.90 1.06
N GLY A 12 -6.12 -9.61 0.18
CA GLY A 12 -6.21 -10.19 -1.16
C GLY A 12 -5.45 -9.40 -2.23
N ASP A 13 -4.68 -8.39 -1.83
CA ASP A 13 -4.02 -7.46 -2.74
C ASP A 13 -2.49 -7.56 -2.60
N MET A 14 -1.80 -7.43 -3.73
CA MET A 14 -0.35 -7.27 -3.81
C MET A 14 -0.03 -5.89 -4.38
N ASP A 15 0.29 -4.95 -3.50
CA ASP A 15 0.57 -3.56 -3.86
C ASP A 15 2.07 -3.27 -3.73
N PHE A 16 2.66 -2.80 -4.81
CA PHE A 16 4.05 -2.36 -4.87
C PHE A 16 4.14 -0.86 -5.15
N LEU A 17 5.18 -0.22 -4.59
CA LEU A 17 5.47 1.19 -4.86
C LEU A 17 6.80 1.34 -5.58
N VAL A 18 6.83 2.22 -6.56
CA VAL A 18 8.03 2.65 -7.26
C VAL A 18 8.11 4.17 -7.15
N SER A 19 9.21 4.69 -6.60
CA SER A 19 9.41 6.13 -6.41
C SER A 19 10.24 6.78 -7.53
N ASN A 20 10.83 5.98 -8.42
CA ASN A 20 11.66 6.45 -9.52
C ASN A 20 10.91 6.33 -10.84
N LEU A 21 10.73 7.46 -11.54
CA LEU A 21 9.99 7.54 -12.80
C LEU A 21 10.63 6.70 -13.92
N GLU A 22 11.96 6.65 -13.97
CA GLU A 22 12.68 5.88 -14.99
C GLU A 22 12.46 4.38 -14.77
N SER A 23 12.62 3.92 -13.53
CA SER A 23 12.32 2.53 -13.15
C SER A 23 10.87 2.17 -13.44
N TYR A 24 9.93 3.08 -13.19
CA TYR A 24 8.52 2.89 -13.52
C TYR A 24 8.29 2.74 -15.03
N ARG A 25 8.95 3.57 -15.85
CA ARG A 25 8.86 3.50 -17.31
C ARG A 25 9.39 2.15 -17.85
N LEU A 26 10.52 1.68 -17.31
CA LEU A 26 11.08 0.38 -17.68
C LEU A 26 10.15 -0.77 -17.31
N LEU A 27 9.59 -0.77 -16.09
CA LEU A 27 8.59 -1.76 -15.66
C LEU A 27 7.35 -1.74 -16.56
N ARG A 28 6.85 -0.55 -16.88
CA ARG A 28 5.70 -0.41 -17.77
C ARG A 28 6.00 -0.99 -19.17
N GLN A 29 7.15 -0.67 -19.73
CA GLN A 29 7.57 -1.18 -21.04
C GLN A 29 7.71 -2.71 -21.04
N SER A 30 8.35 -3.28 -20.01
CA SER A 30 8.49 -4.74 -19.87
C SER A 30 7.13 -5.42 -19.76
N LEU A 31 6.27 -4.94 -18.88
CA LEU A 31 4.97 -5.56 -18.60
C LEU A 31 3.94 -5.41 -19.73
N THR A 32 4.05 -4.38 -20.54
CA THR A 32 3.19 -4.19 -21.74
C THR A 32 3.81 -4.66 -23.04
N GLY A 33 5.06 -5.14 -23.01
CA GLY A 33 5.77 -5.72 -24.14
C GLY A 33 5.53 -7.24 -24.27
N ASP A 34 6.32 -7.87 -25.15
CA ASP A 34 6.15 -9.28 -25.54
C ASP A 34 6.36 -10.25 -24.37
N GLU A 35 7.23 -9.93 -23.40
CA GLU A 35 7.46 -10.75 -22.21
C GLU A 35 6.30 -10.68 -21.22
N GLY A 36 5.60 -9.55 -21.19
CA GLY A 36 4.46 -9.33 -20.30
C GLY A 36 4.81 -9.59 -18.84
N PHE A 37 3.90 -10.24 -18.12
CA PHE A 37 4.08 -10.54 -16.71
C PHE A 37 5.18 -11.59 -16.45
N SER A 38 5.53 -12.42 -17.45
CA SER A 38 6.57 -13.44 -17.31
C SER A 38 7.95 -12.86 -17.00
N GLY A 39 8.22 -11.62 -17.42
CA GLY A 39 9.47 -10.90 -17.09
C GLY A 39 9.66 -10.60 -15.60
N LEU A 40 8.61 -10.68 -14.78
CA LEU A 40 8.68 -10.53 -13.32
C LEU A 40 8.82 -11.86 -12.57
N LEU A 41 8.62 -12.99 -13.25
CA LEU A 41 8.63 -14.29 -12.62
C LEU A 41 10.06 -14.84 -12.49
N ARG A 42 10.28 -15.58 -11.41
CA ARG A 42 11.46 -16.42 -11.34
C ARG A 42 11.29 -17.64 -12.27
N PRO A 43 12.36 -18.13 -12.91
CA PRO A 43 12.29 -19.28 -13.81
C PRO A 43 11.70 -20.55 -13.17
N ASP A 44 11.90 -20.70 -11.88
CA ASP A 44 11.46 -21.82 -11.02
C ASP A 44 10.23 -21.48 -10.14
N GLY A 45 9.63 -20.31 -10.36
CA GLY A 45 8.48 -19.86 -9.60
C GLY A 45 7.17 -20.56 -9.98
N GLU A 46 6.21 -20.53 -9.07
CA GLU A 46 4.85 -21.02 -9.34
C GLU A 46 4.22 -20.27 -10.51
N ARG A 47 3.46 -20.98 -11.32
CA ARG A 47 2.79 -20.42 -12.48
C ARG A 47 1.39 -19.93 -12.05
N PHE A 48 1.18 -18.64 -12.12
CA PHE A 48 -0.17 -18.08 -12.08
C PHE A 48 -0.61 -17.64 -13.47
N ARG A 49 -1.90 -17.46 -13.63
CA ARG A 49 -2.51 -16.95 -14.86
C ARG A 49 -2.95 -15.51 -14.63
N LEU A 50 -2.81 -14.70 -15.68
CA LEU A 50 -3.45 -13.40 -15.70
C LEU A 50 -4.98 -13.61 -15.79
N ALA A 51 -5.70 -13.12 -14.81
CA ALA A 51 -7.17 -13.13 -14.83
C ALA A 51 -7.73 -11.88 -15.53
N ARG A 52 -6.90 -10.85 -15.70
CA ARG A 52 -7.23 -9.62 -16.44
C ARG A 52 -6.04 -9.14 -17.24
N GLU A 53 -6.31 -8.43 -18.32
CA GLU A 53 -5.26 -7.73 -19.08
C GLU A 53 -4.52 -6.71 -18.21
N ILE A 54 -3.23 -6.54 -18.51
CA ILE A 54 -2.41 -5.52 -17.84
C ILE A 54 -2.84 -4.15 -18.33
N ARG A 55 -3.26 -3.31 -17.41
CA ARG A 55 -3.54 -1.90 -17.66
C ARG A 55 -2.44 -1.05 -17.06
N ALA A 56 -1.81 -0.21 -17.87
CA ALA A 56 -0.71 0.64 -17.46
C ALA A 56 -0.91 2.06 -17.94
N ASP A 57 -0.92 3.00 -17.00
CA ASP A 57 -1.04 4.45 -17.26
C ASP A 57 0.16 5.21 -16.67
N GLN A 58 0.04 6.51 -16.48
CA GLN A 58 1.09 7.33 -15.88
C GLN A 58 1.19 7.21 -14.35
N TYR A 59 0.22 6.61 -13.70
CA TYR A 59 0.11 6.51 -12.24
C TYR A 59 0.37 5.10 -11.72
N GLY A 60 0.08 4.07 -12.51
CA GLY A 60 0.22 2.71 -12.04
C GLY A 60 0.03 1.65 -13.13
N ILE A 61 0.42 0.44 -12.78
CA ILE A 61 0.24 -0.78 -13.56
C ILE A 61 -0.66 -1.70 -12.75
N ARG A 62 -1.73 -2.19 -13.34
CA ARG A 62 -2.77 -2.95 -12.65
C ARG A 62 -3.16 -4.18 -13.43
N THR A 63 -3.30 -5.29 -12.73
CA THR A 63 -3.87 -6.53 -13.26
C THR A 63 -4.48 -7.35 -12.14
N ALA A 64 -5.00 -8.53 -12.45
CA ALA A 64 -5.39 -9.54 -11.47
C ALA A 64 -4.76 -10.87 -11.85
N LEU A 65 -4.24 -11.56 -10.84
CA LEU A 65 -3.61 -12.86 -10.94
C LEU A 65 -4.57 -13.92 -10.41
N LEU A 66 -4.61 -15.06 -11.05
CA LEU A 66 -5.32 -16.24 -10.57
C LEU A 66 -4.29 -17.27 -10.12
N LEU A 67 -4.26 -17.54 -8.83
CA LEU A 67 -3.47 -18.58 -8.20
C LEU A 67 -4.46 -19.60 -7.63
N ASP A 68 -4.46 -20.81 -8.18
CA ASP A 68 -5.50 -21.81 -7.92
C ASP A 68 -6.90 -21.22 -8.18
N GLU A 69 -7.75 -21.10 -7.15
CA GLU A 69 -9.07 -20.48 -7.20
C GLU A 69 -9.10 -19.05 -6.65
N SER A 70 -7.96 -18.56 -6.16
CA SER A 70 -7.85 -17.25 -5.52
C SER A 70 -7.50 -16.16 -6.53
N LEU A 71 -8.35 -15.12 -6.58
CA LEU A 71 -8.11 -13.94 -7.38
C LEU A 71 -7.32 -12.91 -6.56
N ILE A 72 -6.11 -12.59 -6.99
CA ILE A 72 -5.21 -11.64 -6.33
C ILE A 72 -5.13 -10.38 -7.18
N LYS A 73 -5.52 -9.25 -6.63
CA LYS A 73 -5.28 -7.95 -7.27
C LYS A 73 -3.79 -7.61 -7.18
N PHE A 74 -3.20 -7.26 -8.31
CA PHE A 74 -1.79 -6.87 -8.41
C PHE A 74 -1.68 -5.43 -8.90
N GLU A 75 -0.99 -4.60 -8.15
CA GLU A 75 -0.81 -3.19 -8.49
C GLU A 75 0.63 -2.74 -8.24
N ILE A 76 1.20 -1.98 -9.20
CA ILE A 76 2.45 -1.24 -9.04
C ILE A 76 2.11 0.24 -9.21
N VAL A 77 2.27 1.03 -8.16
CA VAL A 77 1.95 2.46 -8.15
C VAL A 77 3.22 3.29 -8.21
N LEU A 78 3.23 4.31 -9.06
CA LEU A 78 4.27 5.34 -9.06
C LEU A 78 4.01 6.30 -7.90
N GLU A 79 4.79 6.18 -6.81
CA GLU A 79 4.73 7.09 -5.69
C GLU A 79 5.72 8.25 -5.90
N ALA A 80 5.20 9.37 -6.36
CA ALA A 80 6.01 10.56 -6.68
C ALA A 80 5.88 11.69 -5.64
N ARG A 81 4.99 11.53 -4.64
CA ARG A 81 4.71 12.55 -3.62
C ARG A 81 5.75 12.60 -2.52
N ILE A 82 6.39 11.48 -2.25
CA ILE A 82 7.39 11.34 -1.20
C ILE A 82 8.62 10.57 -1.71
N GLN A 83 9.77 10.86 -1.14
CA GLN A 83 10.96 10.07 -1.36
C GLN A 83 10.92 8.82 -0.48
N ILE A 84 10.97 7.63 -1.10
CA ILE A 84 11.01 6.34 -0.40
C ILE A 84 12.44 5.97 -0.08
N GLU A 85 12.71 5.58 1.16
CA GLU A 85 14.00 5.09 1.61
C GLU A 85 14.25 3.66 1.12
N ALA A 86 15.51 3.34 0.84
CA ALA A 86 15.88 1.98 0.46
C ALA A 86 15.59 1.00 1.60
N ALA A 87 14.87 -0.09 1.28
CA ALA A 87 14.60 -1.16 2.23
C ALA A 87 15.89 -1.83 2.70
N THR A 88 15.97 -2.12 3.99
CA THR A 88 17.08 -2.85 4.61
C THR A 88 16.73 -4.33 4.78
N GLY A 89 17.67 -5.13 5.29
CA GLY A 89 17.41 -6.55 5.59
C GLY A 89 16.26 -6.78 6.59
N LYS A 90 15.96 -5.79 7.45
CA LYS A 90 14.85 -5.82 8.43
C LYS A 90 13.48 -5.53 7.78
N ASP A 91 13.49 -4.95 6.58
CA ASP A 91 12.29 -4.55 5.86
C ASP A 91 11.90 -5.60 4.81
N LYS A 92 11.98 -6.88 5.19
CA LYS A 92 11.59 -8.00 4.32
C LYS A 92 10.51 -8.85 4.97
N VAL A 93 9.54 -9.26 4.16
CA VAL A 93 8.50 -10.22 4.52
C VAL A 93 8.47 -11.30 3.44
N CYS A 94 8.60 -12.57 3.82
CA CYS A 94 8.66 -13.70 2.89
C CYS A 94 9.71 -13.51 1.77
N GLY A 95 10.85 -12.89 2.09
CA GLY A 95 11.93 -12.60 1.13
C GLY A 95 11.71 -11.38 0.22
N ILE A 96 10.53 -10.75 0.27
CA ILE A 96 10.18 -9.57 -0.52
C ILE A 96 10.50 -8.30 0.28
N SER A 97 11.16 -7.32 -0.36
CA SER A 97 11.41 -6.02 0.25
C SER A 97 10.10 -5.25 0.43
N THR A 98 9.89 -4.74 1.65
CA THR A 98 8.76 -3.88 2.00
C THR A 98 9.27 -2.47 2.27
N LEU A 99 8.36 -1.53 2.46
CA LEU A 99 8.73 -0.18 2.91
C LEU A 99 9.39 -0.21 4.29
N THR A 100 10.24 0.78 4.58
CA THR A 100 10.66 1.05 5.95
C THR A 100 9.46 1.37 6.82
N LEU A 101 9.56 1.20 8.14
CA LEU A 101 8.45 1.57 9.04
C LEU A 101 8.07 3.05 8.91
N LEU A 102 9.06 3.92 8.65
CA LEU A 102 8.80 5.34 8.43
C LEU A 102 7.97 5.56 7.16
N ASP A 103 8.38 4.96 6.05
CA ASP A 103 7.68 5.13 4.76
C ASP A 103 6.32 4.46 4.75
N MET A 104 6.19 3.34 5.46
CA MET A 104 4.92 2.66 5.62
C MET A 104 3.91 3.52 6.39
N ALA A 105 4.32 4.11 7.53
CA ALA A 105 3.49 5.04 8.28
C ALA A 105 3.16 6.30 7.47
N THR A 106 4.14 6.84 6.74
CA THR A 106 3.95 8.00 5.85
C THR A 106 2.93 7.69 4.76
N SER A 107 3.06 6.54 4.09
CA SER A 107 2.12 6.09 3.05
C SER A 107 0.68 5.94 3.60
N LYS A 108 0.53 5.42 4.83
CA LYS A 108 -0.79 5.32 5.46
C LYS A 108 -1.40 6.67 5.82
N LEU A 109 -0.59 7.63 6.23
CA LEU A 109 -1.05 9.00 6.47
C LEU A 109 -1.51 9.69 5.18
N LEU A 110 -0.79 9.51 4.07
CA LEU A 110 -1.17 10.03 2.75
C LEU A 110 -2.48 9.38 2.27
N ALA A 111 -2.57 8.06 2.33
CA ALA A 111 -3.77 7.32 1.92
C ALA A 111 -4.98 7.70 2.79
N ASN A 112 -4.78 7.89 4.10
CA ASN A 112 -5.83 8.38 4.99
C ASN A 112 -6.30 9.78 4.57
N ALA A 113 -5.40 10.72 4.28
CA ALA A 113 -5.78 12.05 3.83
C ALA A 113 -6.58 12.03 2.53
N ASP A 114 -6.25 11.11 1.61
CA ASP A 114 -6.97 10.95 0.34
C ASP A 114 -8.41 10.43 0.51
N ARG A 115 -8.68 9.59 1.53
CA ARG A 115 -9.92 8.80 1.57
C ARG A 115 -10.49 8.50 2.97
N TRP A 116 -10.12 9.27 4.02
CA TRP A 116 -10.61 9.05 5.38
C TRP A 116 -12.15 9.09 5.50
N SER A 117 -12.82 9.83 4.63
CA SER A 117 -14.28 9.99 4.63
C SER A 117 -15.03 8.96 3.79
N ASP A 118 -14.33 8.14 3.03
CA ASP A 118 -14.93 7.10 2.18
C ASP A 118 -15.28 5.87 3.02
N ASP A 119 -16.59 5.58 3.15
CA ASP A 119 -17.10 4.40 3.87
C ASP A 119 -16.64 3.09 3.23
N GLY A 120 -16.48 3.06 1.91
CA GLY A 120 -16.04 1.89 1.16
C GLY A 120 -14.59 1.47 1.45
N VAL A 121 -13.82 2.30 2.15
CA VAL A 121 -12.45 1.99 2.58
C VAL A 121 -12.41 1.46 4.02
N PHE A 122 -13.53 1.51 4.75
CA PHE A 122 -13.64 0.97 6.12
C PHE A 122 -12.58 1.51 7.09
N SER A 123 -12.24 2.79 6.99
CA SER A 123 -11.18 3.44 7.81
C SER A 123 -9.86 2.68 7.86
N ARG A 124 -9.57 1.87 6.83
CA ARG A 124 -8.47 0.89 6.80
C ARG A 124 -7.11 1.52 7.05
N ASP A 125 -6.87 2.74 6.53
CA ASP A 125 -5.54 3.34 6.61
C ASP A 125 -5.19 3.81 8.03
N VAL A 126 -6.14 4.35 8.79
CA VAL A 126 -5.92 4.72 10.19
C VAL A 126 -5.86 3.48 11.09
N ILE A 127 -6.63 2.43 10.79
CA ILE A 127 -6.54 1.13 11.49
C ILE A 127 -5.17 0.49 11.23
N ASP A 128 -4.73 0.42 9.97
CA ASP A 128 -3.41 -0.08 9.60
C ASP A 128 -2.30 0.68 10.34
N LEU A 129 -2.40 2.01 10.44
CA LEU A 129 -1.45 2.84 11.17
C LEU A 129 -1.45 2.51 12.67
N ALA A 130 -2.63 2.29 13.27
CA ALA A 130 -2.76 1.90 14.67
C ALA A 130 -2.14 0.51 14.93
N MET A 131 -2.40 -0.46 14.06
CA MET A 131 -1.84 -1.83 14.17
C MET A 131 -0.31 -1.87 14.01
N MET A 132 0.27 -0.92 13.27
CA MET A 132 1.74 -0.75 13.25
C MET A 132 2.32 -0.35 14.61
N SER A 133 1.53 0.21 15.49
CA SER A 133 1.94 0.69 16.83
C SER A 133 3.23 1.53 16.77
N PRO A 134 3.35 2.54 15.90
CA PRO A 134 4.57 3.30 15.73
C PRO A 134 4.91 4.06 17.02
N THR A 135 6.20 4.09 17.39
CA THR A 135 6.62 4.94 18.48
C THR A 135 6.31 6.41 18.18
N LEU A 136 6.05 7.21 19.21
CA LEU A 136 5.72 8.62 19.00
C LEU A 136 6.78 9.41 18.20
N PRO A 137 8.09 9.19 18.39
CA PRO A 137 9.09 9.81 17.51
C PRO A 137 8.99 9.38 16.04
N LEU A 138 8.68 8.10 15.77
CA LEU A 138 8.48 7.60 14.42
C LEU A 138 7.24 8.22 13.77
N LEU A 139 6.12 8.25 14.50
CA LEU A 139 4.88 8.86 14.03
C LEU A 139 5.06 10.35 13.70
N ARG A 140 5.74 11.11 14.56
CA ARG A 140 6.05 12.53 14.30
C ARG A 140 6.85 12.72 13.01
N LYS A 141 7.87 11.88 12.77
CA LYS A 141 8.66 11.90 11.52
C LYS A 141 7.81 11.54 10.31
N ALA A 142 6.94 10.56 10.42
CA ALA A 142 6.02 10.16 9.35
C ALA A 142 5.04 11.28 9.00
N VAL A 143 4.45 11.93 10.02
CA VAL A 143 3.58 13.11 9.84
C VAL A 143 4.34 14.24 9.14
N GLN A 144 5.54 14.58 9.61
CA GLN A 144 6.37 15.62 8.97
C GLN A 144 6.68 15.30 7.52
N LYS A 145 7.02 14.05 7.21
CA LYS A 145 7.30 13.59 5.85
C LYS A 145 6.04 13.66 4.96
N ALA A 146 4.89 13.23 5.46
CA ALA A 146 3.61 13.30 4.76
C ALA A 146 3.15 14.76 4.55
N GLN A 147 3.38 15.65 5.52
CA GLN A 147 3.09 17.07 5.40
C GLN A 147 3.91 17.76 4.29
N GLY A 148 5.05 17.22 3.92
CA GLY A 148 5.80 17.71 2.75
C GLY A 148 5.01 17.60 1.45
N ALA A 149 4.08 16.63 1.36
CA ALA A 149 3.20 16.45 0.19
C ALA A 149 1.86 17.18 0.32
N TYR A 150 1.18 17.08 1.47
CA TYR A 150 -0.21 17.53 1.64
C TYR A 150 -0.38 18.64 2.71
N GLY A 151 0.71 19.15 3.26
CA GLY A 151 0.68 20.19 4.27
C GLY A 151 -0.13 19.80 5.53
N PRO A 152 -0.81 20.77 6.15
CA PRO A 152 -1.55 20.55 7.39
C PRO A 152 -2.78 19.62 7.25
N ALA A 153 -3.18 19.27 6.02
CA ALA A 153 -4.28 18.33 5.79
C ALA A 153 -4.01 16.97 6.45
N ILE A 154 -2.75 16.53 6.50
CA ILE A 154 -2.35 15.24 7.10
C ILE A 154 -2.83 15.10 8.54
N THR A 155 -2.54 16.08 9.38
CA THR A 155 -2.96 16.04 10.81
C THR A 155 -4.45 16.21 10.96
N ARG A 156 -5.04 17.18 10.25
CA ARG A 156 -6.48 17.43 10.29
C ARG A 156 -7.29 16.19 9.88
N ASP A 157 -6.90 15.52 8.82
CA ASP A 157 -7.66 14.39 8.29
C ASP A 157 -7.38 13.09 9.08
N LEU A 158 -6.22 12.99 9.75
CA LEU A 158 -5.96 11.95 10.74
C LEU A 158 -6.85 12.11 11.97
N GLU A 159 -6.95 13.34 12.52
CA GLU A 159 -7.84 13.65 13.67
C GLU A 159 -9.28 13.29 13.33
N ARG A 160 -9.80 13.70 12.17
CA ARG A 160 -11.15 13.38 11.69
C ARG A 160 -11.39 11.87 11.55
N ALA A 161 -10.41 11.13 11.04
CA ALA A 161 -10.50 9.68 10.91
C ALA A 161 -10.59 9.02 12.30
N ILE A 162 -9.81 9.49 13.29
CA ILE A 162 -9.84 9.01 14.66
C ILE A 162 -11.19 9.35 15.31
N GLU A 163 -11.65 10.59 15.20
CA GLU A 163 -12.96 11.03 15.73
C GLU A 163 -14.10 10.18 15.16
N ARG A 164 -14.04 9.86 13.87
CA ARG A 164 -15.02 9.00 13.23
C ARG A 164 -15.07 7.59 13.84
N LEU A 165 -13.90 6.97 14.08
CA LEU A 165 -13.82 5.67 14.75
C LEU A 165 -14.32 5.69 16.17
N GLN A 166 -14.14 6.82 16.90
CA GLN A 166 -14.53 6.96 18.30
C GLN A 166 -16.01 7.27 18.47
N HIS A 167 -16.61 8.05 17.58
CA HIS A 167 -17.95 8.61 17.79
C HIS A 167 -19.04 7.98 16.89
N ARG A 168 -18.68 7.34 15.79
CA ARG A 168 -19.65 6.65 14.96
C ARG A 168 -19.94 5.27 15.56
N GLN A 169 -21.18 5.11 16.05
CA GLN A 169 -21.64 3.87 16.68
C GLN A 169 -21.35 2.65 15.79
N ASP A 170 -20.81 1.59 16.39
CA ASP A 170 -20.49 0.29 15.79
C ASP A 170 -19.55 0.34 14.56
N TRP A 171 -19.00 1.52 14.23
CA TRP A 171 -18.19 1.68 13.02
C TRP A 171 -16.85 0.94 13.10
N LEU A 172 -16.15 1.01 14.23
CA LEU A 172 -14.89 0.28 14.41
C LEU A 172 -15.11 -1.23 14.29
N GLU A 173 -16.16 -1.74 14.94
CA GLU A 173 -16.53 -3.15 14.89
C GLU A 173 -16.81 -3.61 13.46
N HIS A 174 -17.58 -2.81 12.72
CA HIS A 174 -17.86 -3.05 11.30
C HIS A 174 -16.58 -3.05 10.46
N CYS A 175 -15.66 -2.11 10.68
CA CYS A 175 -14.38 -2.04 9.95
C CYS A 175 -13.46 -3.24 10.23
N MET A 176 -13.57 -3.86 11.39
CA MET A 176 -12.73 -5.01 11.78
C MET A 176 -13.28 -6.36 11.29
N GLN A 177 -14.51 -6.40 10.80
CA GLN A 177 -15.16 -7.62 10.28
C GLN A 177 -14.98 -7.80 8.76
N VAL A 178 -14.37 -6.82 8.06
CA VAL A 178 -14.26 -6.78 6.59
C VAL A 178 -12.86 -7.15 6.10
#